data_263e1a0372a63f12e83b1bfe31b1568d
#
_entry.id   263e1a0372a63f12e83b1bfe31b1568d
#
_cell.length_a   1.000
_cell.length_b   1.000
_cell.length_c   1.000
_cell.angle_alpha   90.00
_cell.angle_beta   90.00
_cell.angle_gamma   90.00
#
_symmetry.space_group_name_H-M   'P 1'
#
loop_
_entity.id
_entity.type
_entity.pdbx_description
1 polymer ?
#
loop_
_entity_poly.entity_id
_entity_poly.type
_entity_poly.pdbx_seq_one_letter_code
_entity_poly.pdbx_strand_id
1 'polypeptide(L)'
;DYMRQSPQNKMGLDYSDYGMKPTFIIIDEVGAMTSELEGMRGSRIAAEYFNALQQIAQKGRQAGIFLILSLQKAGVDAVPSNIRDQLMKRITVGVLSGTGYTIAFGEEASQKEFKTIKEIDGHVVRGRGYTGNCGEIIEEFYSPYVPFDQGVDFFEEYAKLPKLELADYDRIVQPEVKKKSKPSEVSDDQTYSREKLAKALGTSPTVVQRATQLLADNGIYFDKDVKGRYIYDDQDKDFFASVLAYKRSEGVTLSKAIEQFIQPGEDD
;
A
#
# COMPACT_ATOMS: atom_id res chain seq x y z
N ASP A 1 2.61 8.56 -15.58
CA ASP A 1 3.44 9.25 -16.58
C ASP A 1 2.77 9.33 -17.97
N TYR A 2 2.09 8.27 -18.47
CA TYR A 2 1.40 8.28 -19.77
C TYR A 2 0.39 9.44 -19.88
N MET A 3 -0.48 9.60 -18.89
CA MET A 3 -1.48 10.68 -18.88
C MET A 3 -0.83 12.07 -18.86
N ARG A 4 0.25 12.24 -18.07
CA ARG A 4 0.97 13.52 -17.98
C ARG A 4 1.70 13.91 -19.28
N GLN A 5 2.18 12.92 -20.01
CA GLN A 5 2.92 13.11 -21.26
C GLN A 5 2.01 13.19 -22.49
N SER A 6 0.73 12.90 -22.34
CA SER A 6 -0.23 12.97 -23.44
C SER A 6 -0.44 14.42 -23.90
N PRO A 7 -0.44 14.65 -25.22
CA PRO A 7 -0.79 15.96 -25.78
C PRO A 7 -2.20 16.45 -25.40
N GLN A 8 -3.07 15.51 -24.98
CA GLN A 8 -4.44 15.79 -24.55
C GLN A 8 -4.54 16.10 -23.05
N ASN A 9 -3.40 16.16 -22.32
CA ASN A 9 -3.40 16.39 -20.88
C ASN A 9 -4.09 17.73 -20.55
N LYS A 10 -5.23 17.62 -19.89
CA LYS A 10 -6.03 18.77 -19.40
C LYS A 10 -6.50 18.46 -17.98
N MET A 11 -6.66 19.52 -17.19
CA MET A 11 -7.23 19.40 -15.86
C MET A 11 -8.65 18.83 -15.92
N GLY A 12 -8.96 17.88 -15.06
CA GLY A 12 -10.28 17.24 -14.95
C GLY A 12 -10.47 15.98 -15.78
N LEU A 13 -9.49 15.59 -16.61
CA LEU A 13 -9.52 14.31 -17.32
C LEU A 13 -9.09 13.16 -16.41
N ASP A 14 -9.70 11.98 -16.60
CA ASP A 14 -9.35 10.76 -15.93
C ASP A 14 -8.87 9.68 -16.90
N TYR A 15 -8.58 8.50 -16.40
CA TYR A 15 -8.06 7.38 -17.18
C TYR A 15 -8.93 6.99 -18.38
N SER A 16 -10.25 7.15 -18.30
CA SER A 16 -11.18 6.79 -19.38
C SER A 16 -11.07 7.75 -20.56
N ASP A 17 -10.77 9.02 -20.33
CA ASP A 17 -10.53 10.02 -21.37
C ASP A 17 -9.29 9.70 -22.21
N TYR A 18 -8.39 8.90 -21.66
CA TYR A 18 -7.18 8.42 -22.35
C TYR A 18 -7.34 7.03 -22.96
N GLY A 19 -8.55 6.48 -22.94
CA GLY A 19 -8.83 5.11 -23.42
C GLY A 19 -8.20 4.00 -22.59
N MET A 20 -7.78 4.29 -21.37
CA MET A 20 -7.22 3.31 -20.43
C MET A 20 -8.34 2.46 -19.83
N LYS A 21 -8.08 1.19 -19.64
CA LYS A 21 -9.01 0.27 -18.97
C LYS A 21 -8.84 0.34 -17.45
N PRO A 22 -9.93 0.17 -16.68
CA PRO A 22 -9.83 0.07 -15.24
C PRO A 22 -9.06 -1.20 -14.83
N THR A 23 -8.22 -1.05 -13.80
CA THR A 23 -7.48 -2.15 -13.17
C THR A 23 -7.95 -2.30 -11.74
N PHE A 24 -8.35 -3.51 -11.35
CA PHE A 24 -8.76 -3.81 -9.98
C PHE A 24 -7.66 -4.61 -9.28
N ILE A 25 -7.23 -4.10 -8.13
CA ILE A 25 -6.31 -4.80 -7.21
C ILE A 25 -7.19 -5.32 -6.08
N ILE A 26 -7.28 -6.64 -5.98
CA ILE A 26 -8.09 -7.31 -4.97
C ILE A 26 -7.15 -8.00 -3.99
N ILE A 27 -7.24 -7.63 -2.71
CA ILE A 27 -6.48 -8.26 -1.62
C ILE A 27 -7.50 -8.89 -0.69
N ASP A 28 -7.54 -10.21 -0.72
CA ASP A 28 -8.37 -11.00 0.17
C ASP A 28 -7.64 -11.23 1.49
N GLU A 29 -8.35 -11.09 2.61
CA GLU A 29 -7.86 -11.21 3.97
C GLU A 29 -6.61 -10.33 4.25
N VAL A 30 -6.74 -9.04 3.98
CA VAL A 30 -5.65 -8.07 4.19
C VAL A 30 -5.12 -8.08 5.64
N GLY A 31 -5.94 -8.48 6.61
CA GLY A 31 -5.54 -8.61 8.01
C GLY A 31 -4.45 -9.66 8.23
N ALA A 32 -4.49 -10.79 7.53
CA ALA A 32 -3.45 -11.81 7.59
C ALA A 32 -2.12 -11.27 7.07
N MET A 33 -2.14 -10.60 5.91
CA MET A 33 -0.96 -9.97 5.33
C MET A 33 -0.40 -8.87 6.24
N THR A 34 -1.25 -8.03 6.82
CA THR A 34 -0.82 -6.98 7.76
C THR A 34 -0.14 -7.58 8.98
N SER A 35 -0.71 -8.64 9.57
CA SER A 35 -0.12 -9.33 10.72
C SER A 35 1.25 -9.94 10.41
N GLU A 36 1.41 -10.52 9.22
CA GLU A 36 2.70 -11.06 8.77
C GLU A 36 3.74 -9.95 8.59
N LEU A 37 3.36 -8.83 7.97
CA LEU A 37 4.23 -7.66 7.80
C LEU A 37 4.55 -6.96 9.11
N GLU A 38 3.63 -6.98 10.09
CA GLU A 38 3.91 -6.48 11.44
C GLU A 38 4.94 -7.32 12.17
N GLY A 39 4.97 -8.64 11.95
CA GLY A 39 6.03 -9.51 12.41
C GLY A 39 7.41 -9.15 11.82
N MET A 40 7.41 -8.50 10.67
CA MET A 40 8.58 -7.96 9.98
C MET A 40 8.79 -6.46 10.30
N ARG A 41 8.30 -5.96 11.44
CA ARG A 41 8.42 -4.54 11.84
C ARG A 41 9.85 -4.05 11.67
N GLY A 42 9.97 -2.97 10.92
CA GLY A 42 11.26 -2.42 10.56
C GLY A 42 11.86 -2.98 9.27
N SER A 43 11.17 -3.87 8.56
CA SER A 43 11.62 -4.27 7.23
C SER A 43 11.21 -3.22 6.20
N ARG A 44 12.10 -2.96 5.24
CA ARG A 44 11.84 -2.12 4.07
C ARG A 44 10.60 -2.60 3.31
N ILE A 45 10.39 -3.91 3.23
CA ILE A 45 9.25 -4.54 2.54
C ILE A 45 7.91 -4.09 3.15
N ALA A 46 7.79 -4.10 4.48
CA ALA A 46 6.57 -3.67 5.15
C ALA A 46 6.27 -2.17 4.88
N ALA A 47 7.30 -1.32 4.97
CA ALA A 47 7.16 0.10 4.69
C ALA A 47 6.78 0.36 3.22
N GLU A 48 7.43 -0.31 2.27
CA GLU A 48 7.12 -0.21 0.83
C GLU A 48 5.69 -0.68 0.53
N TYR A 49 5.24 -1.78 1.14
CA TYR A 49 3.87 -2.28 0.98
C TYR A 49 2.83 -1.23 1.43
N PHE A 50 2.95 -0.72 2.65
CA PHE A 50 1.99 0.25 3.16
C PHE A 50 2.02 1.57 2.40
N ASN A 51 3.20 2.03 1.99
CA ASN A 51 3.34 3.22 1.15
C ASN A 51 2.70 3.02 -0.23
N ALA A 52 2.93 1.88 -0.88
CA ALA A 52 2.31 1.55 -2.16
C ALA A 52 0.78 1.48 -2.04
N LEU A 53 0.28 0.81 -1.00
CA LEU A 53 -1.15 0.70 -0.73
C LEU A 53 -1.80 2.07 -0.50
N GLN A 54 -1.15 2.93 0.26
CA GLN A 54 -1.60 4.30 0.50
C GLN A 54 -1.62 5.13 -0.79
N GLN A 55 -0.59 5.06 -1.61
CA GLN A 55 -0.54 5.79 -2.88
C GLN A 55 -1.64 5.30 -3.84
N ILE A 56 -1.91 4.01 -3.89
CA ILE A 56 -3.00 3.46 -4.70
C ILE A 56 -4.35 3.96 -4.18
N ALA A 57 -4.57 3.91 -2.87
CA ALA A 57 -5.81 4.38 -2.26
C ALA A 57 -6.06 5.88 -2.54
N GLN A 58 -5.01 6.72 -2.48
CA GLN A 58 -5.12 8.16 -2.67
C GLN A 58 -5.19 8.59 -4.14
N LYS A 59 -4.42 7.96 -5.02
CA LYS A 59 -4.17 8.44 -6.39
C LYS A 59 -4.65 7.48 -7.47
N GLY A 60 -4.93 6.23 -7.11
CA GLY A 60 -5.26 5.16 -8.06
C GLY A 60 -6.48 5.47 -8.92
N ARG A 61 -7.53 6.04 -8.32
CA ARG A 61 -8.78 6.36 -9.01
C ARG A 61 -8.57 7.17 -10.28
N GLN A 62 -7.75 8.20 -10.24
CA GLN A 62 -7.47 9.03 -11.41
C GLN A 62 -6.76 8.26 -12.51
N ALA A 63 -5.91 7.30 -12.14
CA ALA A 63 -5.20 6.42 -13.07
C ALA A 63 -6.01 5.17 -13.48
N GLY A 64 -7.26 5.03 -13.04
CA GLY A 64 -8.10 3.86 -13.30
C GLY A 64 -7.72 2.65 -12.46
N ILE A 65 -7.00 2.82 -11.36
CA ILE A 65 -6.63 1.73 -10.47
C ILE A 65 -7.54 1.76 -9.24
N PHE A 66 -8.25 0.67 -9.03
CA PHE A 66 -9.22 0.51 -7.94
C PHE A 66 -8.75 -0.56 -6.98
N LEU A 67 -8.83 -0.26 -5.68
CA LEU A 67 -8.42 -1.15 -4.60
C LEU A 67 -9.64 -1.75 -3.92
N ILE A 68 -9.67 -3.07 -3.82
CA ILE A 68 -10.68 -3.83 -3.09
C ILE A 68 -9.97 -4.62 -1.99
N LEU A 69 -10.29 -4.30 -0.74
CA LEU A 69 -9.74 -4.98 0.43
C LEU A 69 -10.84 -5.76 1.12
N SER A 70 -10.63 -7.03 1.38
CA SER A 70 -11.53 -7.83 2.20
C SER A 70 -10.91 -8.21 3.54
N LEU A 71 -11.76 -8.38 4.54
CA LEU A 71 -11.41 -8.67 5.92
C LEU A 71 -12.47 -9.59 6.53
N GLN A 72 -12.10 -10.63 7.24
CA GLN A 72 -13.05 -11.41 8.04
C GLN A 72 -13.48 -10.67 9.30
N LYS A 73 -12.61 -9.84 9.86
CA LYS A 73 -12.91 -9.08 11.08
C LYS A 73 -12.52 -7.62 10.88
N ALA A 74 -13.49 -6.74 11.06
CA ALA A 74 -13.22 -5.31 11.10
C ALA A 74 -12.37 -4.97 12.34
N GLY A 75 -11.06 -4.84 12.15
CA GLY A 75 -10.09 -4.47 13.17
C GLY A 75 -9.38 -3.18 12.78
N VAL A 76 -9.07 -2.33 13.75
CA VAL A 76 -8.32 -1.08 13.51
C VAL A 76 -6.90 -1.35 13.05
N ASP A 77 -6.35 -2.50 13.43
CA ASP A 77 -4.97 -2.90 13.11
C ASP A 77 -4.83 -3.52 11.72
N ALA A 78 -5.95 -4.00 11.13
CA ALA A 78 -5.90 -4.69 9.84
C ALA A 78 -5.63 -3.76 8.66
N VAL A 79 -6.20 -2.54 8.70
CA VAL A 79 -5.97 -1.50 7.70
C VAL A 79 -5.68 -0.19 8.42
N PRO A 80 -4.50 0.40 8.25
CA PRO A 80 -4.15 1.69 8.83
C PRO A 80 -5.20 2.77 8.51
N SER A 81 -5.47 3.68 9.45
CA SER A 81 -6.53 4.69 9.32
C SER A 81 -6.36 5.57 8.09
N ASN A 82 -5.13 5.99 7.80
CA ASN A 82 -4.79 6.82 6.64
C ASN A 82 -5.13 6.15 5.28
N ILE A 83 -5.12 4.81 5.21
CA ILE A 83 -5.58 4.06 4.04
C ILE A 83 -7.09 3.87 4.09
N ARG A 84 -7.63 3.47 5.25
CA ARG A 84 -9.04 3.20 5.44
C ARG A 84 -9.90 4.44 5.13
N ASP A 85 -9.44 5.63 5.48
CA ASP A 85 -10.15 6.89 5.26
C ASP A 85 -10.20 7.29 3.77
N GLN A 86 -9.34 6.71 2.93
CA GLN A 86 -9.41 6.86 1.47
C GLN A 86 -10.37 5.87 0.80
N LEU A 87 -10.79 4.81 1.52
CA LEU A 87 -11.72 3.80 1.02
C LEU A 87 -13.16 4.26 1.28
N MET A 88 -13.71 4.98 0.31
CA MET A 88 -15.04 5.60 0.44
C MET A 88 -16.15 4.56 0.49
N LYS A 89 -16.16 3.57 -0.41
CA LYS A 89 -17.19 2.53 -0.45
C LYS A 89 -16.86 1.44 0.56
N ARG A 90 -17.80 1.19 1.48
CA ARG A 90 -17.65 0.19 2.53
C ARG A 90 -18.83 -0.75 2.50
N ILE A 91 -18.55 -2.04 2.62
CA ILE A 91 -19.54 -3.11 2.53
C ILE A 91 -19.27 -4.08 3.68
N THR A 92 -20.33 -4.47 4.39
CA THR A 92 -20.28 -5.54 5.38
C THR A 92 -21.26 -6.64 4.99
N VAL A 93 -20.87 -7.89 5.21
CA VAL A 93 -21.73 -9.04 4.96
C VAL A 93 -21.87 -9.83 6.27
N GLY A 94 -23.08 -10.24 6.58
CA GLY A 94 -23.39 -10.91 7.84
C GLY A 94 -23.60 -9.92 9.00
N VAL A 95 -23.52 -10.44 10.22
CA VAL A 95 -23.74 -9.67 11.46
C VAL A 95 -22.39 -9.38 12.11
N LEU A 96 -22.08 -8.11 12.27
CA LEU A 96 -20.94 -7.62 13.04
C LEU A 96 -21.32 -7.27 14.48
N SER A 97 -20.30 -7.10 15.32
CA SER A 97 -20.48 -6.44 16.62
C SER A 97 -20.75 -4.94 16.44
N GLY A 98 -21.27 -4.26 17.43
CA GLY A 98 -21.45 -2.80 17.39
C GLY A 98 -20.14 -2.07 17.08
N THR A 99 -19.03 -2.47 17.72
CA THR A 99 -17.68 -1.96 17.41
C THR A 99 -17.26 -2.25 15.96
N GLY A 100 -17.60 -3.43 15.43
CA GLY A 100 -17.33 -3.79 14.04
C GLY A 100 -18.02 -2.86 13.05
N TYR A 101 -19.28 -2.52 13.31
CA TYR A 101 -20.01 -1.56 12.48
C TYR A 101 -19.41 -0.14 12.58
N THR A 102 -19.00 0.29 13.78
CA THR A 102 -18.33 1.59 13.96
C THR A 102 -16.99 1.65 13.22
N ILE A 103 -16.20 0.56 13.24
CA ILE A 103 -14.94 0.49 12.47
C ILE A 103 -15.23 0.52 10.97
N ALA A 104 -16.27 -0.19 10.52
CA ALA A 104 -16.63 -0.24 9.11
C ALA A 104 -17.19 1.09 8.59
N PHE A 105 -18.09 1.75 9.31
CA PHE A 105 -18.87 2.88 8.80
C PHE A 105 -18.61 4.21 9.52
N GLY A 106 -17.78 4.23 10.55
CA GLY A 106 -17.53 5.45 11.31
C GLY A 106 -18.65 5.81 12.28
N GLU A 107 -18.80 7.10 12.55
CA GLU A 107 -19.79 7.64 13.48
C GLU A 107 -21.24 7.43 12.99
N GLU A 108 -21.44 7.34 11.70
CA GLU A 108 -22.74 7.11 11.05
C GLU A 108 -23.36 5.76 11.50
N ALA A 109 -22.53 4.81 11.91
CA ALA A 109 -23.00 3.54 12.46
C ALA A 109 -23.88 3.73 13.71
N SER A 110 -23.65 4.79 14.50
CA SER A 110 -24.43 5.08 15.69
C SER A 110 -25.88 5.50 15.39
N GLN A 111 -26.13 5.98 14.17
CA GLN A 111 -27.43 6.46 13.70
C GLN A 111 -28.27 5.36 13.04
N LYS A 112 -27.66 4.18 12.84
CA LYS A 112 -28.29 3.03 12.15
C LYS A 112 -28.61 1.92 13.12
N GLU A 113 -29.84 1.44 13.10
CA GLU A 113 -30.19 0.19 13.72
C GLU A 113 -29.83 -0.97 12.80
N PHE A 114 -28.88 -1.79 13.23
CA PHE A 114 -28.43 -2.98 12.47
C PHE A 114 -29.22 -4.20 12.92
N LYS A 115 -29.80 -4.89 11.95
CA LYS A 115 -30.60 -6.11 12.24
C LYS A 115 -29.67 -7.27 12.56
N THR A 116 -29.83 -7.85 13.73
CA THR A 116 -29.03 -8.98 14.22
C THR A 116 -29.79 -10.32 14.09
N ILE A 117 -31.02 -10.31 13.61
CA ILE A 117 -31.83 -11.51 13.45
C ILE A 117 -31.17 -12.41 12.41
N LYS A 118 -30.80 -13.62 12.87
CA LYS A 118 -30.15 -14.63 12.03
C LYS A 118 -31.13 -15.63 11.41
N GLU A 119 -32.33 -15.71 11.96
CA GLU A 119 -33.35 -16.67 11.55
C GLU A 119 -34.74 -16.02 11.60
N ILE A 120 -35.55 -16.23 10.58
CA ILE A 120 -36.94 -15.78 10.49
C ILE A 120 -37.76 -17.01 10.07
N ASP A 121 -38.78 -17.36 10.86
CA ASP A 121 -39.68 -18.48 10.60
C ASP A 121 -38.95 -19.81 10.31
N GLY A 122 -37.87 -20.11 11.05
CA GLY A 122 -37.07 -21.31 10.87
C GLY A 122 -36.09 -21.26 9.69
N HIS A 123 -36.02 -20.13 8.99
CA HIS A 123 -35.11 -19.96 7.86
C HIS A 123 -33.94 -19.04 8.22
N VAL A 124 -32.71 -19.49 7.98
CA VAL A 124 -31.50 -18.68 8.21
C VAL A 124 -31.47 -17.52 7.23
N VAL A 125 -31.37 -16.30 7.75
CA VAL A 125 -31.21 -15.09 6.94
C VAL A 125 -29.78 -15.07 6.39
N ARG A 126 -29.64 -15.34 5.11
CA ARG A 126 -28.35 -15.35 4.39
C ARG A 126 -28.21 -14.14 3.48
N GLY A 127 -26.98 -13.75 3.22
CA GLY A 127 -26.67 -12.70 2.25
C GLY A 127 -27.01 -11.27 2.70
N ARG A 128 -27.51 -11.05 3.91
CA ARG A 128 -27.72 -9.69 4.43
C ARG A 128 -26.39 -9.00 4.61
N GLY A 129 -26.34 -7.75 4.17
CA GLY A 129 -25.20 -6.88 4.35
C GLY A 129 -25.64 -5.43 4.47
N TYR A 130 -24.67 -4.59 4.74
CA TYR A 130 -24.83 -3.15 4.79
C TYR A 130 -23.76 -2.49 3.92
N THR A 131 -24.13 -1.42 3.25
CA THR A 131 -23.24 -0.65 2.41
C THR A 131 -23.44 0.83 2.66
N GLY A 132 -22.34 1.58 2.60
CA GLY A 132 -22.35 3.04 2.72
C GLY A 132 -21.07 3.62 2.15
N ASN A 133 -21.14 4.91 1.81
CA ASN A 133 -19.95 5.71 1.57
C ASN A 133 -19.64 6.46 2.88
N CYS A 134 -18.38 6.87 3.07
CA CYS A 134 -17.98 7.64 4.25
C CYS A 134 -18.80 8.95 4.32
N GLY A 135 -19.51 9.18 5.43
CA GLY A 135 -20.36 10.35 5.61
C GLY A 135 -21.77 10.26 4.98
N GLU A 136 -22.16 9.12 4.43
CA GLU A 136 -23.46 8.90 3.81
C GLU A 136 -24.34 7.91 4.58
N ILE A 137 -25.61 7.86 4.20
CA ILE A 137 -26.59 6.94 4.80
C ILE A 137 -26.17 5.49 4.54
N ILE A 138 -26.18 4.68 5.60
CA ILE A 138 -25.92 3.24 5.52
C ILE A 138 -27.18 2.52 5.07
N GLU A 139 -27.09 1.80 3.96
CA GLU A 139 -28.18 1.05 3.35
C GLU A 139 -28.04 -0.45 3.62
N GLU A 140 -29.16 -1.12 3.83
CA GLU A 140 -29.22 -2.58 3.91
C GLU A 140 -29.36 -3.17 2.51
N PHE A 141 -28.66 -4.28 2.26
CA PHE A 141 -28.82 -5.05 1.03
C PHE A 141 -28.83 -6.55 1.31
N TYR A 142 -29.26 -7.30 0.33
CA TYR A 142 -29.16 -8.76 0.30
C TYR A 142 -28.40 -9.19 -0.94
N SER A 143 -27.35 -9.98 -0.74
CA SER A 143 -26.64 -10.58 -1.87
C SER A 143 -27.54 -11.61 -2.56
N PRO A 144 -27.48 -11.72 -3.90
CA PRO A 144 -28.18 -12.79 -4.62
C PRO A 144 -27.76 -14.17 -4.11
N TYR A 145 -28.70 -15.10 -4.10
CA TYR A 145 -28.37 -16.49 -3.87
C TYR A 145 -27.63 -17.06 -5.10
N VAL A 146 -26.51 -17.69 -4.85
CA VAL A 146 -25.77 -18.42 -5.92
C VAL A 146 -26.07 -19.90 -5.75
N PRO A 147 -26.81 -20.52 -6.69
CA PRO A 147 -27.26 -21.90 -6.56
C PRO A 147 -26.15 -22.90 -6.94
N PHE A 148 -25.13 -23.02 -6.10
CA PHE A 148 -24.06 -24.02 -6.27
C PHE A 148 -24.62 -25.45 -6.28
N ASP A 149 -25.69 -25.70 -5.54
CA ASP A 149 -26.43 -26.95 -5.50
C ASP A 149 -27.18 -27.26 -6.83
N GLN A 150 -27.38 -26.28 -7.68
CA GLN A 150 -28.02 -26.38 -9.00
C GLN A 150 -27.01 -26.32 -10.15
N GLY A 151 -25.73 -26.52 -9.87
CA GLY A 151 -24.69 -26.64 -10.89
C GLY A 151 -24.05 -25.32 -11.35
N VAL A 152 -24.23 -24.22 -10.61
CA VAL A 152 -23.43 -23.02 -10.87
C VAL A 152 -22.02 -23.24 -10.36
N ASP A 153 -21.06 -23.26 -11.26
CA ASP A 153 -19.64 -23.37 -10.95
C ASP A 153 -18.89 -22.12 -11.40
N PHE A 154 -18.36 -21.40 -10.44
CA PHE A 154 -17.55 -20.21 -10.73
C PHE A 154 -16.26 -20.53 -11.47
N PHE A 155 -15.69 -21.72 -11.31
CA PHE A 155 -14.49 -22.10 -12.08
C PHE A 155 -14.79 -22.25 -13.57
N GLU A 156 -15.96 -22.78 -13.91
CA GLU A 156 -16.42 -22.83 -15.32
C GLU A 156 -16.67 -21.43 -15.87
N GLU A 157 -17.27 -20.54 -15.09
CA GLU A 157 -17.46 -19.14 -15.51
C GLU A 157 -16.13 -18.40 -15.65
N TYR A 158 -15.19 -18.61 -14.72
CA TYR A 158 -13.83 -18.08 -14.81
C TYR A 158 -13.08 -18.59 -16.04
N ALA A 159 -13.28 -19.85 -16.40
CA ALA A 159 -12.62 -20.43 -17.57
C ALA A 159 -13.04 -19.77 -18.90
N LYS A 160 -14.23 -19.15 -18.93
CA LYS A 160 -14.76 -18.41 -20.10
C LYS A 160 -14.15 -17.00 -20.25
N LEU A 161 -13.54 -16.46 -19.19
CA LEU A 161 -12.94 -15.13 -19.24
C LEU A 161 -11.66 -15.15 -20.08
N PRO A 162 -11.39 -14.07 -20.84
CA PRO A 162 -10.12 -13.92 -21.52
C PRO A 162 -8.97 -13.97 -20.50
N LYS A 163 -8.02 -14.85 -20.75
CA LYS A 163 -6.82 -14.93 -19.92
C LYS A 163 -5.76 -13.99 -20.46
N LEU A 164 -5.04 -13.32 -19.56
CA LEU A 164 -3.85 -12.59 -19.94
C LEU A 164 -2.76 -13.60 -20.35
N GLU A 165 -2.16 -13.38 -21.52
CA GLU A 165 -0.95 -14.10 -21.91
C GLU A 165 0.21 -13.65 -21.00
N LEU A 166 1.15 -14.58 -20.73
CA LEU A 166 2.35 -14.27 -19.94
C LEU A 166 3.12 -13.05 -20.46
N ALA A 167 3.14 -12.88 -21.77
CA ALA A 167 3.76 -11.72 -22.42
C ALA A 167 3.05 -10.39 -22.08
N ASP A 168 1.73 -10.41 -21.88
CA ASP A 168 0.97 -9.24 -21.47
C ASP A 168 1.19 -8.95 -19.98
N TYR A 169 1.34 -9.99 -19.17
CA TYR A 169 1.71 -9.86 -17.76
C TYR A 169 3.09 -9.22 -17.61
N ASP A 170 4.08 -9.69 -18.34
CA ASP A 170 5.44 -9.12 -18.34
C ASP A 170 5.45 -7.66 -18.82
N ARG A 171 4.57 -7.29 -19.76
CA ARG A 171 4.42 -5.90 -20.21
C ARG A 171 3.74 -5.01 -19.16
N ILE A 172 2.81 -5.55 -18.36
CA ILE A 172 2.09 -4.81 -17.32
C ILE A 172 2.95 -4.69 -16.06
N VAL A 173 3.65 -5.75 -15.67
CA VAL A 173 4.45 -5.83 -14.44
C VAL A 173 5.87 -5.30 -14.64
N GLN A 174 6.36 -5.25 -15.87
CA GLN A 174 7.59 -4.55 -16.22
C GLN A 174 7.25 -3.21 -16.92
N PRO A 175 6.96 -2.13 -16.16
CA PRO A 175 7.28 -0.82 -16.69
C PRO A 175 8.78 -0.89 -16.94
N GLU A 176 9.24 -0.51 -18.13
CA GLU A 176 10.66 -0.58 -18.55
C GLU A 176 11.64 -0.30 -17.40
N VAL A 177 11.86 -1.29 -16.58
CA VAL A 177 13.09 -1.39 -15.81
C VAL A 177 14.13 -1.59 -16.91
N LYS A 178 14.84 -0.53 -17.27
CA LYS A 178 16.09 -0.64 -17.99
C LYS A 178 16.72 -1.92 -17.49
N LYS A 179 16.86 -2.93 -18.36
CA LYS A 179 17.36 -4.25 -18.04
C LYS A 179 18.58 -4.11 -17.14
N LYS A 180 18.40 -4.21 -15.84
CA LYS A 180 19.46 -4.67 -14.98
C LYS A 180 19.64 -6.12 -15.42
N SER A 181 20.71 -6.37 -16.14
CA SER A 181 21.23 -7.68 -16.46
C SER A 181 21.03 -8.61 -15.27
N LYS A 182 20.77 -9.93 -15.58
CA LYS A 182 20.73 -11.07 -14.64
C LYS A 182 21.55 -10.79 -13.39
N PRO A 183 21.19 -11.33 -12.21
CA PRO A 183 22.10 -11.32 -11.08
C PRO A 183 23.37 -12.08 -11.50
N SER A 184 24.23 -11.41 -12.24
CA SER A 184 25.64 -11.67 -12.24
C SER A 184 26.06 -11.32 -10.83
N GLU A 185 26.81 -12.19 -10.21
CA GLU A 185 27.55 -11.99 -8.99
C GLU A 185 27.77 -10.50 -8.74
N VAL A 186 27.16 -9.98 -7.67
CA VAL A 186 27.27 -8.57 -7.28
C VAL A 186 28.76 -8.27 -7.25
N SER A 187 29.24 -7.60 -8.27
CA SER A 187 30.61 -7.14 -8.27
C SER A 187 30.74 -6.20 -7.07
N ASP A 188 31.76 -6.41 -6.29
CA ASP A 188 32.14 -5.71 -5.05
C ASP A 188 32.28 -4.18 -5.22
N ASP A 189 32.04 -3.67 -6.43
CA ASP A 189 32.24 -2.28 -6.84
C ASP A 189 31.01 -1.36 -6.74
N GLN A 190 29.80 -1.90 -6.48
CA GLN A 190 28.55 -1.12 -6.43
C GLN A 190 27.99 -0.92 -5.03
N THR A 191 28.64 -1.41 -3.99
CA THR A 191 28.22 -1.24 -2.61
C THR A 191 29.29 -0.61 -1.74
N TYR A 192 28.82 0.20 -0.79
CA TYR A 192 29.69 0.89 0.16
C TYR A 192 29.60 0.24 1.53
N SER A 193 30.74 -0.14 2.11
CA SER A 193 30.79 -0.33 3.56
C SER A 193 30.66 1.04 4.26
N ARG A 194 30.36 1.03 5.53
CA ARG A 194 30.27 2.27 6.35
C ARG A 194 31.52 3.16 6.18
N GLU A 195 32.68 2.57 6.15
CA GLU A 195 33.98 3.26 6.00
C GLU A 195 34.14 3.85 4.58
N LYS A 196 33.77 3.07 3.55
CA LYS A 196 33.80 3.53 2.15
C LYS A 196 32.79 4.67 1.92
N LEU A 197 31.58 4.55 2.47
CA LEU A 197 30.56 5.59 2.40
C LEU A 197 31.00 6.87 3.10
N ALA A 198 31.53 6.77 4.31
CA ALA A 198 32.06 7.93 5.05
C ALA A 198 33.16 8.67 4.28
N LYS A 199 34.07 7.93 3.65
CA LYS A 199 35.13 8.50 2.81
C LYS A 199 34.54 9.19 1.57
N ALA A 200 33.58 8.58 0.90
CA ALA A 200 32.92 9.15 -0.29
C ALA A 200 32.16 10.44 0.04
N LEU A 201 31.57 10.53 1.23
CA LEU A 201 30.80 11.69 1.70
C LEU A 201 31.66 12.76 2.41
N GLY A 202 32.96 12.56 2.54
CA GLY A 202 33.85 13.49 3.27
C GLY A 202 33.46 13.65 4.73
N THR A 203 33.05 12.57 5.39
CA THR A 203 32.61 12.55 6.79
C THR A 203 33.28 11.40 7.56
N SER A 204 32.97 11.27 8.85
CA SER A 204 33.50 10.17 9.67
C SER A 204 32.57 8.96 9.65
N PRO A 205 33.06 7.73 9.81
CA PRO A 205 32.25 6.53 9.97
C PRO A 205 31.26 6.60 11.13
N THR A 206 31.59 7.33 12.18
CA THR A 206 30.71 7.58 13.34
C THR A 206 29.48 8.40 12.94
N VAL A 207 29.64 9.38 12.06
CA VAL A 207 28.51 10.18 11.54
C VAL A 207 27.59 9.31 10.70
N VAL A 208 28.13 8.47 9.81
CA VAL A 208 27.35 7.53 9.02
C VAL A 208 26.59 6.56 9.94
N GLN A 209 27.26 5.97 10.93
CA GLN A 209 26.62 5.07 11.89
C GLN A 209 25.48 5.75 12.66
N ARG A 210 25.69 6.99 13.14
CA ARG A 210 24.66 7.74 13.85
C ARG A 210 23.48 8.11 12.94
N ALA A 211 23.75 8.49 11.70
CA ALA A 211 22.71 8.76 10.72
C ALA A 211 21.91 7.48 10.40
N THR A 212 22.59 6.35 10.18
CA THR A 212 21.95 5.04 9.95
C THR A 212 21.04 4.67 11.12
N GLN A 213 21.50 4.88 12.36
CA GLN A 213 20.67 4.59 13.54
C GLN A 213 19.46 5.53 13.63
N LEU A 214 19.64 6.84 13.44
CA LEU A 214 18.53 7.80 13.45
C LEU A 214 17.52 7.51 12.34
N LEU A 215 17.98 7.08 11.18
CA LEU A 215 17.12 6.68 10.07
C LEU A 215 16.36 5.39 10.40
N ALA A 216 17.03 4.42 11.02
CA ALA A 216 16.40 3.19 11.49
C ALA A 216 15.34 3.46 12.57
N ASP A 217 15.61 4.38 13.51
CA ASP A 217 14.67 4.81 14.54
C ASP A 217 13.42 5.51 13.93
N ASN A 218 13.53 6.01 12.69
CA ASN A 218 12.45 6.61 11.91
C ASN A 218 11.90 5.70 10.79
N GLY A 219 12.22 4.40 10.84
CA GLY A 219 11.65 3.40 9.93
C GLY A 219 12.37 3.25 8.58
N ILE A 220 13.55 3.85 8.40
CA ILE A 220 14.37 3.70 7.19
C ILE A 220 15.53 2.76 7.49
N TYR A 221 15.57 1.63 6.79
CA TYR A 221 16.54 0.55 7.02
C TYR A 221 17.42 0.35 5.81
N PHE A 222 18.65 -0.12 6.07
CA PHE A 222 19.67 -0.38 5.07
C PHE A 222 19.99 -1.88 5.03
N ASP A 223 20.44 -2.36 3.90
CA ASP A 223 20.84 -3.74 3.71
C ASP A 223 22.01 -4.15 4.61
N LYS A 224 22.14 -5.45 4.85
CA LYS A 224 23.24 -6.01 5.62
C LYS A 224 23.92 -7.12 4.85
N ASP A 225 25.23 -7.17 4.98
CA ASP A 225 26.02 -8.29 4.44
C ASP A 225 25.79 -9.58 5.22
N VAL A 226 26.34 -10.67 4.72
CA VAL A 226 26.26 -12.01 5.35
C VAL A 226 26.83 -12.06 6.79
N LYS A 227 27.56 -11.03 7.20
CA LYS A 227 28.10 -10.86 8.56
C LYS A 227 27.27 -9.90 9.42
N GLY A 228 26.11 -9.45 8.92
CA GLY A 228 25.22 -8.54 9.61
C GLY A 228 25.67 -7.07 9.64
N ARG A 229 26.65 -6.67 8.83
CA ARG A 229 27.13 -5.28 8.75
C ARG A 229 26.34 -4.54 7.67
N TYR A 230 25.97 -3.28 7.95
CA TYR A 230 25.27 -2.44 6.96
C TYR A 230 26.11 -2.24 5.71
N ILE A 231 25.46 -2.37 4.57
CA ILE A 231 25.94 -2.05 3.23
C ILE A 231 25.00 -1.02 2.60
N TYR A 232 25.54 -0.16 1.77
CA TYR A 232 24.84 0.98 1.17
C TYR A 232 25.06 0.96 -0.34
N ASP A 233 24.05 1.34 -1.11
CA ASP A 233 24.15 1.51 -2.56
C ASP A 233 24.37 2.98 -2.95
N ASP A 234 24.37 3.28 -4.26
CA ASP A 234 24.54 4.64 -4.76
C ASP A 234 23.34 5.55 -4.39
N GLN A 235 22.14 5.01 -4.28
CA GLN A 235 20.95 5.78 -3.85
C GLN A 235 21.09 6.18 -2.38
N ASP A 236 21.54 5.26 -1.55
CA ASP A 236 21.83 5.54 -0.15
C ASP A 236 22.90 6.63 -0.02
N LYS A 237 23.97 6.52 -0.81
CA LYS A 237 25.03 7.53 -0.83
C LYS A 237 24.51 8.92 -1.18
N ASP A 238 23.67 9.04 -2.20
CA ASP A 238 23.09 10.30 -2.65
C ASP A 238 22.12 10.86 -1.60
N PHE A 239 21.34 10.01 -0.95
CA PHE A 239 20.48 10.39 0.17
C PHE A 239 21.30 10.94 1.35
N PHE A 240 22.34 10.23 1.79
CA PHE A 240 23.24 10.71 2.86
C PHE A 240 23.94 11.99 2.47
N ALA A 241 24.33 12.15 1.20
CA ALA A 241 24.93 13.38 0.70
C ALA A 241 23.99 14.58 0.86
N SER A 242 22.72 14.40 0.50
CA SER A 242 21.66 15.42 0.61
C SER A 242 21.42 15.83 2.07
N VAL A 243 21.27 14.85 2.96
CA VAL A 243 21.10 15.10 4.41
C VAL A 243 22.30 15.86 4.98
N LEU A 244 23.52 15.46 4.63
CA LEU A 244 24.73 16.12 5.13
C LEU A 244 24.95 17.51 4.53
N ALA A 245 24.53 17.73 3.28
CA ALA A 245 24.58 19.05 2.65
C ALA A 245 23.59 19.99 3.35
N TYR A 246 22.35 19.57 3.57
CA TYR A 246 21.35 20.35 4.29
C TYR A 246 21.79 20.66 5.72
N LYS A 247 22.34 19.67 6.44
CA LYS A 247 22.92 19.90 7.77
C LYS A 247 23.98 21.01 7.78
N ARG A 248 24.81 21.08 6.73
CA ARG A 248 25.90 22.08 6.62
C ARG A 248 25.36 23.46 6.26
N SER A 249 24.42 23.53 5.30
CA SER A 249 23.84 24.83 4.86
C SER A 249 23.03 25.50 5.95
N GLU A 250 22.20 24.75 6.65
CA GLU A 250 21.28 25.27 7.67
C GLU A 250 21.89 25.31 9.07
N GLY A 251 23.08 24.74 9.28
CA GLY A 251 23.72 24.70 10.59
C GLY A 251 22.98 23.88 11.65
N VAL A 252 22.11 22.98 11.22
CA VAL A 252 21.22 22.19 12.10
C VAL A 252 21.91 20.90 12.60
N THR A 253 21.28 20.27 13.60
CA THR A 253 21.71 18.95 14.07
C THR A 253 21.43 17.87 13.02
N LEU A 254 22.13 16.74 13.13
CA LEU A 254 21.92 15.62 12.21
C LEU A 254 20.47 15.06 12.30
N SER A 255 19.88 15.05 13.49
CA SER A 255 18.49 14.64 13.71
C SER A 255 17.51 15.55 12.95
N LYS A 256 17.63 16.87 13.11
CA LYS A 256 16.78 17.83 12.38
C LYS A 256 16.98 17.77 10.87
N ALA A 257 18.22 17.55 10.40
CA ALA A 257 18.47 17.38 8.99
C ALA A 257 17.78 16.13 8.44
N ILE A 258 17.80 15.02 9.17
CA ILE A 258 17.11 13.78 8.78
C ILE A 258 15.59 13.97 8.78
N GLU A 259 15.04 14.62 9.82
CA GLU A 259 13.61 14.91 9.91
C GLU A 259 13.08 15.65 8.68
N GLN A 260 13.84 16.59 8.13
CA GLN A 260 13.47 17.33 6.90
C GLN A 260 13.29 16.43 5.66
N PHE A 261 14.04 15.33 5.58
CA PHE A 261 13.95 14.40 4.45
C PHE A 261 12.97 13.24 4.68
N ILE A 262 12.50 13.07 5.91
CA ILE A 262 11.55 12.01 6.30
C ILE A 262 10.13 12.56 6.39
N GLN A 263 9.92 13.85 6.73
CA GLN A 263 8.61 14.46 6.75
C GLN A 263 8.06 14.57 5.30
N PRO A 264 6.83 14.12 5.03
CA PRO A 264 6.17 14.49 3.77
C PRO A 264 6.07 16.02 3.77
N GLY A 265 6.62 16.66 2.74
CA GLY A 265 6.58 18.11 2.60
C GLY A 265 5.15 18.62 2.81
N GLU A 266 4.95 19.50 3.77
CA GLU A 266 3.86 20.46 3.76
C GLU A 266 4.17 21.41 2.60
N ASP A 267 3.63 21.09 1.44
CA ASP A 267 3.62 22.03 0.32
C ASP A 267 2.50 23.03 0.58
N ASP A 268 2.88 24.33 0.68
CA ASP A 268 2.02 25.50 0.64
C ASP A 268 1.08 25.54 -0.58
#